data_fcd49e57a02028675e36c0a457135cd7
#
_entry.id   fcd49e57a02028675e36c0a457135cd7
#
_cell.length_a   1.000
_cell.length_b   1.000
_cell.length_c   1.000
_cell.angle_alpha   90.00
_cell.angle_beta   90.00
_cell.angle_gamma   90.00
#
_symmetry.space_group_name_H-M   'P 1'
#
loop_
_entity.id
_entity.type
_entity.pdbx_description
1 polymer ?
#
loop_
_entity_poly.entity_id
_entity_poly.type
_entity_poly.pdbx_seq_one_letter_code
_entity_poly.pdbx_strand_id
1 'polypeptide(L)'
;DKAAFAFGTPSESSYSNLKNLVSNQGVVASDSTGVGTGRSELMSANYGGDKGVFAYGTNGSGRTSVKNLMSNTGVIASDVSGVGTVRSSGNGAQYGGDKGIIAYGSTGSDVSISNLINNVGVIATDTSGVGTARRGLGAVAYGYSA
;
A
#
# COMPACT_ATOMS: atom_id res chain seq x y z
N ASP A 1 8.39 2.70 -17.39
CA ASP A 1 7.76 2.55 -16.07
C ASP A 1 6.28 2.88 -16.16
N LYS A 2 5.49 2.37 -15.22
CA LYS A 2 4.04 2.50 -15.16
C LYS A 2 3.62 2.71 -13.70
N ALA A 3 2.36 3.12 -13.49
CA ALA A 3 1.79 3.26 -12.16
C ALA A 3 0.38 2.66 -12.12
N ALA A 4 -0.19 2.57 -10.94
CA ALA A 4 -1.59 2.22 -10.76
C ALA A 4 -2.18 2.99 -9.58
N PHE A 5 -3.43 3.39 -9.75
CA PHE A 5 -4.31 3.76 -8.65
C PHE A 5 -5.27 2.59 -8.41
N ALA A 6 -5.51 2.23 -7.17
CA ALA A 6 -6.45 1.16 -6.87
C ALA A 6 -7.08 1.34 -5.49
N PHE A 7 -8.25 0.72 -5.32
CA PHE A 7 -9.05 0.81 -4.11
C PHE A 7 -9.62 2.22 -3.88
N GLY A 8 -9.96 2.53 -2.64
CA GLY A 8 -10.45 3.87 -2.26
C GLY A 8 -11.93 3.90 -1.95
N THR A 9 -12.46 5.11 -1.79
CA THR A 9 -13.83 5.37 -1.38
C THR A 9 -14.50 6.25 -2.45
N PRO A 10 -15.39 5.69 -3.28
CA PRO A 10 -16.13 6.48 -4.27
C PRO A 10 -17.24 7.34 -3.63
N SER A 11 -17.67 6.99 -2.41
CA SER A 11 -18.59 7.78 -1.59
C SER A 11 -18.36 7.49 -0.11
N GLU A 12 -18.88 8.33 0.80
CA GLU A 12 -18.63 8.24 2.24
C GLU A 12 -18.95 6.89 2.89
N SER A 13 -19.80 6.08 2.29
CA SER A 13 -20.26 4.80 2.84
C SER A 13 -19.88 3.59 2.00
N SER A 14 -19.07 3.73 0.97
CA SER A 14 -18.71 2.62 0.08
C SER A 14 -17.19 2.48 -0.09
N TYR A 15 -16.74 1.25 -0.18
CA TYR A 15 -15.34 0.89 -0.39
C TYR A 15 -15.19 0.22 -1.74
N SER A 16 -14.24 0.67 -2.53
CA SER A 16 -14.00 0.18 -3.88
C SER A 16 -12.75 -0.70 -3.96
N ASN A 17 -12.76 -1.63 -4.91
CA ASN A 17 -11.59 -2.35 -5.38
C ASN A 17 -11.25 -2.02 -6.84
N LEU A 18 -11.81 -0.96 -7.39
CA LEU A 18 -11.48 -0.48 -8.73
C LEU A 18 -10.00 -0.18 -8.86
N LYS A 19 -9.49 -0.31 -10.07
CA LYS A 19 -8.12 0.08 -10.40
C LYS A 19 -8.07 0.83 -11.73
N ASN A 20 -7.12 1.74 -11.83
CA ASN A 20 -6.74 2.46 -13.04
C ASN A 20 -5.25 2.26 -13.26
N LEU A 21 -4.87 1.70 -14.37
CA LEU A 21 -3.48 1.59 -14.78
C LEU A 21 -3.02 2.90 -15.43
N VAL A 22 -1.77 3.25 -15.23
CA VAL A 22 -1.17 4.44 -15.84
C VAL A 22 -0.09 3.98 -16.81
N SER A 23 -0.13 4.49 -18.04
CA SER A 23 0.89 4.23 -19.05
C SER A 23 2.21 4.90 -18.70
N ASN A 24 3.28 4.54 -19.41
CA ASN A 24 4.58 5.21 -19.29
C ASN A 24 4.59 6.68 -19.83
N GLN A 25 3.50 7.10 -20.45
CA GLN A 25 3.28 8.49 -20.88
C GLN A 25 2.41 9.29 -19.90
N GLY A 26 2.06 8.70 -18.74
CA GLY A 26 1.22 9.34 -17.73
C GLY A 26 -0.29 9.32 -18.04
N VAL A 27 -0.73 8.54 -19.01
CA VAL A 27 -2.16 8.43 -19.35
C VAL A 27 -2.82 7.43 -18.39
N VAL A 28 -3.84 7.89 -17.69
CA VAL A 28 -4.66 7.05 -16.78
C VAL A 28 -5.73 6.34 -17.61
N ALA A 29 -5.77 5.01 -17.52
CA ALA A 29 -6.79 4.19 -18.18
C ALA A 29 -8.14 4.28 -17.44
N SER A 30 -9.22 3.91 -18.12
CA SER A 30 -10.55 3.79 -17.55
C SER A 30 -10.58 2.79 -16.39
N ASP A 31 -11.61 2.90 -15.54
CA ASP A 31 -11.85 1.98 -14.44
C ASP A 31 -11.89 0.53 -14.91
N SER A 32 -11.26 -0.33 -14.16
CA SER A 32 -11.41 -1.77 -14.29
C SER A 32 -11.64 -2.39 -12.92
N THR A 33 -12.45 -3.43 -12.87
CA THR A 33 -12.70 -4.14 -11.62
C THR A 33 -11.40 -4.74 -11.10
N GLY A 34 -11.07 -4.44 -9.87
CA GLY A 34 -9.94 -5.02 -9.16
C GLY A 34 -10.29 -6.35 -8.51
N VAL A 35 -9.32 -6.91 -7.82
CA VAL A 35 -9.45 -8.14 -7.03
C VAL A 35 -9.22 -7.79 -5.57
N GLY A 36 -9.96 -8.46 -4.68
CA GLY A 36 -9.85 -8.27 -3.24
C GLY A 36 -10.95 -7.39 -2.64
N THR A 37 -10.92 -7.29 -1.34
CA THR A 37 -11.89 -6.52 -0.55
C THR A 37 -11.70 -5.03 -0.75
N GLY A 38 -12.77 -4.32 -1.10
CA GLY A 38 -12.79 -2.85 -1.19
C GLY A 38 -12.41 -2.22 0.14
N ARG A 39 -11.49 -1.24 0.11
CA ARG A 39 -11.02 -0.53 1.30
C ARG A 39 -10.39 0.81 0.94
N SER A 40 -10.26 1.67 1.93
CA SER A 40 -9.63 2.99 1.80
C SER A 40 -8.47 3.17 2.78
N GLU A 41 -7.82 4.31 2.73
CA GLU A 41 -6.69 4.64 3.62
C GLU A 41 -5.57 3.59 3.62
N LEU A 42 -5.42 2.90 2.50
CA LEU A 42 -4.37 1.90 2.31
C LEU A 42 -3.00 2.56 2.30
N MET A 43 -2.01 1.73 2.53
CA MET A 43 -0.61 2.07 2.32
C MET A 43 -0.11 1.29 1.12
N SER A 44 0.74 1.89 0.32
CA SER A 44 1.33 1.24 -0.84
C SER A 44 2.83 1.46 -0.90
N ALA A 45 3.54 0.50 -1.44
CA ALA A 45 4.97 0.60 -1.69
C ALA A 45 5.33 -0.24 -2.92
N ASN A 46 6.43 0.10 -3.57
CA ASN A 46 7.02 -0.76 -4.59
C ASN A 46 7.96 -1.80 -3.94
N TYR A 47 8.12 -2.93 -4.62
CA TYR A 47 9.07 -3.99 -4.26
C TYR A 47 9.50 -4.76 -5.51
N GLY A 48 10.57 -5.54 -5.42
CA GLY A 48 11.08 -6.37 -6.52
C GLY A 48 11.49 -5.58 -7.76
N GLY A 49 11.75 -4.28 -7.60
CA GLY A 49 12.12 -3.37 -8.68
C GLY A 49 10.95 -2.90 -9.56
N ASP A 50 9.99 -3.76 -9.86
CA ASP A 50 8.94 -3.52 -10.86
C ASP A 50 7.52 -3.90 -10.41
N LYS A 51 7.32 -4.20 -9.13
CA LYS A 51 6.06 -4.67 -8.54
C LYS A 51 5.57 -3.70 -7.46
N GLY A 52 4.30 -3.84 -7.08
CA GLY A 52 3.68 -3.04 -6.02
C GLY A 52 2.93 -3.88 -5.00
N VAL A 53 2.68 -3.28 -3.85
CA VAL A 53 1.81 -3.84 -2.81
C VAL A 53 0.85 -2.77 -2.33
N PHE A 54 -0.41 -3.15 -2.14
CA PHE A 54 -1.43 -2.39 -1.42
C PHE A 54 -1.71 -3.16 -0.13
N ALA A 55 -1.55 -2.53 1.01
CA ALA A 55 -1.69 -3.19 2.30
C ALA A 55 -2.38 -2.31 3.32
N TYR A 56 -2.93 -2.96 4.35
CA TYR A 56 -3.64 -2.31 5.45
C TYR A 56 -4.86 -1.52 4.97
N GLY A 57 -5.23 -0.47 5.71
CA GLY A 57 -6.38 0.37 5.40
C GLY A 57 -7.60 0.02 6.24
N THR A 58 -8.75 0.55 5.82
CA THR A 58 -10.04 0.33 6.48
C THR A 58 -11.11 -0.10 5.49
N ASN A 59 -12.05 -0.90 5.93
CA ASN A 59 -13.26 -1.29 5.22
C ASN A 59 -14.47 -1.14 6.15
N GLY A 60 -15.67 -1.54 5.72
CA GLY A 60 -16.90 -1.43 6.52
C GLY A 60 -16.86 -2.14 7.87
N SER A 61 -15.91 -3.06 8.09
CA SER A 61 -15.72 -3.79 9.35
C SER A 61 -14.62 -3.20 10.24
N GLY A 62 -13.87 -2.20 9.76
CA GLY A 62 -12.80 -1.57 10.49
C GLY A 62 -11.43 -1.68 9.82
N ARG A 63 -10.37 -1.44 10.58
CA ARG A 63 -8.98 -1.53 10.09
C ARG A 63 -8.58 -2.97 9.84
N THR A 64 -7.73 -3.17 8.85
CA THR A 64 -7.26 -4.49 8.44
C THR A 64 -5.75 -4.49 8.18
N SER A 65 -5.15 -5.68 8.22
CA SER A 65 -3.77 -5.92 7.76
C SER A 65 -3.70 -6.65 6.41
N VAL A 66 -4.83 -6.87 5.75
CA VAL A 66 -4.87 -7.50 4.42
C VAL A 66 -3.93 -6.81 3.44
N LYS A 67 -3.27 -7.61 2.60
CA LYS A 67 -2.45 -7.12 1.50
C LYS A 67 -2.85 -7.73 0.17
N ASN A 68 -2.62 -6.99 -0.90
CA ASN A 68 -2.70 -7.45 -2.28
C ASN A 68 -1.38 -7.10 -2.98
N LEU A 69 -0.73 -8.10 -3.54
CA LEU A 69 0.44 -7.90 -4.38
C LEU A 69 0.02 -7.50 -5.78
N MET A 70 0.78 -6.64 -6.42
CA MET A 70 0.59 -6.22 -7.79
C MET A 70 1.78 -6.63 -8.63
N SER A 71 1.52 -7.34 -9.73
CA SER A 71 2.56 -7.74 -10.68
C SER A 71 3.04 -6.56 -11.53
N ASN A 72 4.16 -6.73 -12.21
CA ASN A 72 4.69 -5.78 -13.20
C ASN A 72 3.82 -5.63 -14.46
N THR A 73 2.84 -6.51 -14.64
CA THR A 73 1.83 -6.40 -15.72
C THR A 73 0.55 -5.69 -15.28
N GLY A 74 0.49 -5.21 -14.02
CA GLY A 74 -0.67 -4.48 -13.50
C GLY A 74 -1.80 -5.38 -12.96
N VAL A 75 -1.51 -6.66 -12.72
CA VAL A 75 -2.49 -7.59 -12.13
C VAL A 75 -2.39 -7.52 -10.60
N ILE A 76 -3.51 -7.22 -9.95
CA ILE A 76 -3.64 -7.26 -8.49
C ILE A 76 -4.07 -8.69 -8.10
N ALA A 77 -3.33 -9.31 -7.20
CA ALA A 77 -3.64 -10.63 -6.66
C ALA A 77 -4.75 -10.58 -5.60
N SER A 78 -5.35 -11.73 -5.30
CA SER A 78 -6.35 -11.88 -4.24
C SER A 78 -5.82 -11.46 -2.87
N ASP A 79 -6.75 -11.22 -1.95
CA ASP A 79 -6.44 -10.90 -0.56
C ASP A 79 -5.57 -11.97 0.09
N VAL A 80 -4.53 -11.53 0.76
CA VAL A 80 -3.70 -12.36 1.63
C VAL A 80 -3.72 -11.75 3.02
N SER A 81 -3.87 -12.58 4.05
CA SER A 81 -3.77 -12.14 5.44
C SER A 81 -2.46 -11.40 5.65
N GLY A 82 -2.54 -10.23 6.22
CA GLY A 82 -1.37 -9.41 6.51
C GLY A 82 -0.65 -9.82 7.79
N VAL A 83 0.44 -9.16 8.04
CA VAL A 83 1.28 -9.32 9.21
C VAL A 83 1.35 -7.97 9.93
N GLY A 84 1.47 -8.00 11.26
CA GLY A 84 1.59 -6.80 12.08
C GLY A 84 0.26 -6.18 12.49
N THR A 85 0.35 -5.08 13.18
CA THR A 85 -0.78 -4.36 13.76
C THR A 85 -1.67 -3.74 12.70
N VAL A 86 -2.97 -4.02 12.74
CA VAL A 86 -3.96 -3.43 11.83
C VAL A 86 -3.99 -1.91 11.98
N ARG A 87 -3.88 -1.20 10.87
CA ARG A 87 -3.86 0.27 10.85
C ARG A 87 -4.24 0.85 9.49
N SER A 88 -4.46 2.14 9.44
CA SER A 88 -4.79 2.88 8.23
C SER A 88 -4.05 4.22 8.17
N SER A 89 -4.15 4.93 7.06
CA SER A 89 -3.64 6.31 6.90
C SER A 89 -2.12 6.49 7.13
N GLY A 90 -1.33 5.44 7.05
CA GLY A 90 0.12 5.55 6.92
C GLY A 90 0.50 5.71 5.45
N ASN A 91 1.77 5.51 5.14
CA ASN A 91 2.23 5.50 3.75
C ASN A 91 3.44 4.57 3.58
N GLY A 92 3.88 4.38 2.36
CA GLY A 92 5.02 3.54 2.05
C GLY A 92 5.90 4.12 0.96
N ALA A 93 7.11 3.59 0.88
CA ALA A 93 8.10 3.95 -0.13
C ALA A 93 8.96 2.75 -0.49
N GLN A 94 9.63 2.82 -1.60
CA GLN A 94 10.69 1.88 -1.98
C GLN A 94 12.00 2.29 -1.32
N TYR A 95 12.85 1.32 -0.97
CA TYR A 95 14.22 1.54 -0.53
C TYR A 95 15.13 0.40 -1.00
N GLY A 96 16.44 0.63 -1.02
CA GLY A 96 17.43 -0.38 -1.39
C GLY A 96 17.23 -0.98 -2.79
N GLY A 97 16.63 -0.24 -3.71
CA GLY A 97 16.43 -0.63 -5.09
C GLY A 97 15.27 -1.59 -5.34
N ASP A 98 15.05 -2.58 -4.47
CA ASP A 98 14.09 -3.66 -4.70
C ASP A 98 13.19 -3.99 -3.48
N LYS A 99 13.27 -3.22 -2.41
CA LYS A 99 12.51 -3.42 -1.16
C LYS A 99 11.55 -2.29 -0.90
N GLY A 100 10.50 -2.58 -0.15
CA GLY A 100 9.53 -1.58 0.31
C GLY A 100 9.52 -1.43 1.83
N ILE A 101 9.00 -0.30 2.27
CA ILE A 101 8.70 -0.03 3.68
C ILE A 101 7.33 0.62 3.78
N ILE A 102 6.56 0.24 4.77
CA ILE A 102 5.28 0.87 5.13
C ILE A 102 5.39 1.32 6.57
N ALA A 103 5.03 2.57 6.87
CA ALA A 103 5.21 3.12 8.20
C ALA A 103 4.10 4.08 8.62
N TYR A 104 4.03 4.31 9.93
CA TYR A 104 3.11 5.24 10.57
C TYR A 104 1.64 4.83 10.41
N GLY A 105 0.74 5.79 10.57
CA GLY A 105 -0.70 5.58 10.45
C GLY A 105 -1.43 5.62 11.78
N SER A 106 -2.63 5.04 11.80
CA SER A 106 -3.51 5.04 12.97
C SER A 106 -4.07 3.65 13.25
N THR A 107 -4.06 3.26 14.51
CA THR A 107 -4.75 2.09 15.08
C THR A 107 -6.03 2.47 15.83
N GLY A 108 -6.36 3.76 15.83
CA GLY A 108 -7.28 4.48 16.71
C GLY A 108 -6.56 5.64 17.35
N SER A 109 -5.28 5.45 17.68
CA SER A 109 -4.30 6.48 17.99
C SER A 109 -3.19 6.46 16.94
N ASP A 110 -2.50 7.56 16.77
CA ASP A 110 -1.39 7.63 15.84
C ASP A 110 -0.22 6.76 16.31
N VAL A 111 0.45 6.12 15.35
CA VAL A 111 1.58 5.23 15.61
C VAL A 111 2.77 5.56 14.71
N SER A 112 3.97 5.14 15.12
CA SER A 112 5.21 5.30 14.36
C SER A 112 5.81 3.96 13.90
N ILE A 113 5.13 2.84 14.15
CA ILE A 113 5.60 1.50 13.75
C ILE A 113 5.81 1.40 12.25
N SER A 114 6.71 0.51 11.85
CA SER A 114 6.98 0.21 10.44
C SER A 114 7.03 -1.29 10.15
N ASN A 115 6.80 -1.64 8.90
CA ASN A 115 6.96 -3.01 8.40
C ASN A 115 7.79 -2.95 7.11
N LEU A 116 8.85 -3.73 7.09
CA LEU A 116 9.69 -3.90 5.91
C LEU A 116 9.03 -4.88 4.94
N ILE A 117 9.25 -4.65 3.66
CA ILE A 117 8.78 -5.52 2.58
C ILE A 117 10.00 -5.97 1.78
N ASN A 118 10.21 -7.28 1.70
CA ASN A 118 11.32 -7.81 0.92
C ASN A 118 11.02 -7.80 -0.59
N ASN A 119 12.01 -8.16 -1.39
CA ASN A 119 11.93 -8.14 -2.85
C ASN A 119 10.98 -9.17 -3.48
N VAL A 120 10.37 -10.05 -2.69
CA VAL A 120 9.31 -10.98 -3.13
C VAL A 120 7.93 -10.63 -2.55
N GLY A 121 7.78 -9.47 -1.89
CA GLY A 121 6.50 -8.96 -1.38
C GLY A 121 6.08 -9.53 -0.03
N VAL A 122 6.99 -10.14 0.73
CA VAL A 122 6.71 -10.57 2.11
C VAL A 122 6.84 -9.36 3.04
N ILE A 123 5.76 -9.07 3.77
CA ILE A 123 5.74 -8.02 4.80
C ILE A 123 6.23 -8.66 6.11
N ALA A 124 7.23 -8.06 6.73
CA ALA A 124 7.76 -8.46 8.04
C ALA A 124 6.84 -8.00 9.18
N THR A 125 7.04 -8.55 10.37
CA THR A 125 6.39 -8.10 11.62
C THR A 125 6.72 -6.64 11.93
N ASP A 126 5.97 -6.05 12.86
CA ASP A 126 6.17 -4.68 13.29
C ASP A 126 7.59 -4.45 13.85
N THR A 127 8.17 -3.36 13.42
CA THR A 127 9.39 -2.79 14.00
C THR A 127 8.99 -1.56 14.80
N SER A 128 9.55 -1.39 15.99
CA SER A 128 9.35 -0.20 16.83
C SER A 128 9.62 1.07 16.03
N GLY A 129 8.71 2.02 16.15
CA GLY A 129 8.77 3.24 15.38
C GLY A 129 9.84 4.21 15.85
N VAL A 130 10.25 5.07 14.94
CA VAL A 130 11.16 6.19 15.20
C VAL A 130 10.44 7.49 14.86
N GLY A 131 10.67 8.51 15.63
CA GLY A 131 10.06 9.82 15.45
C GLY A 131 8.63 9.93 15.97
N THR A 132 8.00 11.07 15.74
CA THR A 132 6.65 11.36 16.22
C THR A 132 5.61 10.55 15.49
N ALA A 133 4.75 9.86 16.24
CA ALA A 133 3.61 9.13 15.72
C ALA A 133 2.66 10.09 14.96
N ARG A 134 2.24 9.70 13.76
CA ARG A 134 1.37 10.54 12.89
C ARG A 134 0.70 9.71 11.80
N ARG A 135 -0.31 10.28 11.17
CA ARG A 135 -1.04 9.72 10.02
C ARG A 135 -1.21 10.77 8.91
N GLY A 136 -1.72 10.35 7.74
CA GLY A 136 -2.00 11.24 6.62
C GLY A 136 -0.74 11.87 6.00
N LEU A 137 0.39 11.18 6.10
CA LEU A 137 1.68 11.65 5.61
C LEU A 137 1.90 11.27 4.15
N GLY A 138 2.71 12.04 3.43
CA GLY A 138 3.30 11.64 2.16
C GLY A 138 4.56 10.80 2.37
N ALA A 139 4.87 9.93 1.40
CA ALA A 139 6.12 9.19 1.36
C ALA A 139 6.67 9.18 -0.06
N VAL A 140 7.98 9.20 -0.18
CA VAL A 140 8.70 9.18 -1.46
C VAL A 140 10.02 8.43 -1.29
N ALA A 141 10.42 7.70 -2.31
CA ALA A 141 11.77 7.17 -2.44
C ALA A 141 12.69 8.26 -3.01
N TYR A 142 13.93 8.31 -2.55
CA TYR A 142 14.96 9.21 -3.07
C TYR A 142 16.35 8.53 -3.02
N GLY A 143 17.28 9.07 -3.79
CA GLY A 143 18.64 8.55 -3.86
C GLY A 143 18.91 7.78 -5.16
N TYR A 144 20.16 7.38 -5.32
CA TYR A 144 20.58 6.55 -6.45
C TYR A 144 20.53 5.08 -6.04
N SER A 145 19.98 4.23 -6.92
CA SER A 145 20.32 2.81 -6.88
C SER A 145 21.76 2.67 -7.36
N ALA A 146 22.63 2.17 -6.51
CA ALA A 146 23.98 1.81 -6.90
C ALA A 146 23.96 0.53 -7.76
#